data_4e1a381a1970e43723e069e177ac1a58
#
_entry.id   4e1a381a1970e43723e069e177ac1a58
#
_cell.length_a   1.000
_cell.length_b   1.000
_cell.length_c   1.000
_cell.angle_alpha   90.00
_cell.angle_beta   90.00
_cell.angle_gamma   90.00
#
_symmetry.space_group_name_H-M   'P 1'
#
loop_
_entity.id
_entity.type
_entity.pdbx_description
1 polymer ?
#
loop_
_entity_poly.entity_id
_entity_poly.type
_entity_poly.pdbx_seq_one_letter_code
_entity_poly.pdbx_strand_id
1 'polypeptide(L)'
;MYRHLLRPMLFMLPPEAAQKIADAFLRPVAPWQALSPLLRVDDPSLEVDWCGMRLKNPLGLAAGFDKDCRALGSLSQWGFGYLVGGTVTEQPRPGNPKPRLLRYPKRESLINALGFPGQGLEAAARRLEKAGPATAGTPVVVSIAGTTLEEVVTCRRR
;
A
#
# COMPACT_ATOMS: atom_id res chain seq x y z
N MET A 1 -17.77 3.43 -14.50
CA MET A 1 -16.61 4.18 -15.02
C MET A 1 -15.34 3.34 -15.06
N TYR A 2 -14.87 2.75 -13.94
CA TYR A 2 -13.61 1.97 -13.90
C TYR A 2 -13.59 0.80 -14.91
N ARG A 3 -14.58 -0.11 -14.88
CA ARG A 3 -14.62 -1.33 -15.71
C ARG A 3 -14.64 -1.05 -17.23
N HIS A 4 -15.28 0.04 -17.64
CA HIS A 4 -15.53 0.31 -19.07
C HIS A 4 -14.56 1.32 -19.68
N LEU A 5 -13.89 2.14 -18.88
CA LEU A 5 -12.98 3.19 -19.39
C LEU A 5 -11.56 3.02 -18.86
N LEU A 6 -11.36 3.12 -17.54
CA LEU A 6 -10.00 3.13 -16.97
C LEU A 6 -9.31 1.77 -17.05
N ARG A 7 -10.04 0.67 -16.76
CA ARG A 7 -9.46 -0.67 -16.81
C ARG A 7 -8.93 -1.04 -18.20
N PRO A 8 -9.68 -0.89 -19.30
CA PRO A 8 -9.13 -1.15 -20.64
C PRO A 8 -7.86 -0.36 -20.94
N MET A 9 -7.84 0.94 -20.64
CA MET A 9 -6.65 1.78 -20.84
C MET A 9 -5.45 1.29 -20.04
N LEU A 10 -5.64 0.99 -18.74
CA LEU A 10 -4.57 0.46 -17.89
C LEU A 10 -4.10 -0.93 -18.32
N PHE A 11 -4.97 -1.72 -18.96
CA PHE A 11 -4.63 -3.06 -19.42
C PHE A 11 -3.86 -3.05 -20.76
N MET A 12 -3.84 -1.95 -21.49
CA MET A 12 -2.95 -1.76 -22.63
C MET A 12 -1.48 -1.63 -22.21
N LEU A 13 -1.23 -1.28 -20.94
CA LEU A 13 0.11 -1.13 -20.40
C LEU A 13 0.58 -2.44 -19.73
N PRO A 14 1.90 -2.71 -19.72
CA PRO A 14 2.47 -3.75 -18.87
C PRO A 14 2.04 -3.55 -17.39
N PRO A 15 1.75 -4.64 -16.63
CA PRO A 15 1.19 -4.52 -15.29
C PRO A 15 2.00 -3.62 -14.34
N GLU A 16 3.32 -3.75 -14.35
CA GLU A 16 4.20 -2.92 -13.50
C GLU A 16 4.25 -1.45 -13.95
N ALA A 17 4.06 -1.17 -15.24
CA ALA A 17 3.98 0.22 -15.73
C ALA A 17 2.68 0.88 -15.26
N ALA A 18 1.54 0.18 -15.36
CA ALA A 18 0.27 0.65 -14.84
C ALA A 18 0.34 0.92 -13.32
N GLN A 19 1.00 0.04 -12.56
CA GLN A 19 1.22 0.26 -11.12
C GLN A 19 2.05 1.51 -10.85
N LYS A 20 3.14 1.73 -11.57
CA LYS A 20 3.98 2.95 -11.41
C LYS A 20 3.20 4.24 -11.67
N ILE A 21 2.31 4.23 -12.66
CA ILE A 21 1.44 5.38 -12.95
C ILE A 21 0.47 5.62 -11.79
N ALA A 22 -0.18 4.56 -11.29
CA ALA A 22 -1.06 4.65 -10.12
C ALA A 22 -0.31 5.16 -8.89
N ASP A 23 0.89 4.63 -8.60
CA ASP A 23 1.74 5.08 -7.50
C ASP A 23 2.08 6.58 -7.62
N ALA A 24 2.44 7.05 -8.82
CA ALA A 24 2.76 8.47 -9.03
C ALA A 24 1.54 9.36 -8.79
N PHE A 25 0.35 8.92 -9.20
CA PHE A 25 -0.91 9.62 -9.02
C PHE A 25 -1.36 9.68 -7.54
N LEU A 26 -0.98 8.66 -6.76
CA LEU A 26 -1.33 8.57 -5.34
C LEU A 26 -0.38 9.34 -4.42
N ARG A 27 0.78 9.82 -4.87
CA ARG A 27 1.75 10.49 -3.99
C ARG A 27 1.30 11.86 -3.45
N PRO A 28 0.68 12.75 -4.25
CA PRO A 28 0.23 14.04 -3.72
C PRO A 28 -0.97 13.86 -2.77
N VAL A 29 -0.84 14.36 -1.54
CA VAL A 29 -1.89 14.21 -0.50
C VAL A 29 -3.06 15.17 -0.71
N ALA A 30 -2.77 16.42 -1.09
CA ALA A 30 -3.77 17.48 -1.14
C ALA A 30 -5.03 17.18 -1.99
N PRO A 31 -4.95 16.61 -3.21
CA PRO A 31 -6.14 16.26 -3.97
C PRO A 31 -7.02 15.24 -3.26
N TRP A 32 -6.40 14.24 -2.62
CA TRP A 32 -7.11 13.18 -1.90
C TRP A 32 -7.74 13.69 -0.61
N GLN A 33 -7.06 14.60 0.06
CA GLN A 33 -7.62 15.28 1.24
C GLN A 33 -8.87 16.08 0.88
N ALA A 34 -8.88 16.77 -0.24
CA ALA A 34 -10.05 17.49 -0.73
C ALA A 34 -11.22 16.56 -1.10
N LEU A 35 -10.92 15.37 -1.61
CA LEU A 35 -11.92 14.35 -1.96
C LEU A 35 -12.35 13.46 -0.79
N SER A 36 -11.64 13.51 0.34
CA SER A 36 -11.87 12.67 1.51
C SER A 36 -13.33 12.62 1.98
N PRO A 37 -14.10 13.75 2.05
CA PRO A 37 -15.49 13.70 2.47
C PRO A 37 -16.39 12.84 1.57
N LEU A 38 -16.01 12.64 0.31
CA LEU A 38 -16.75 11.79 -0.64
C LEU A 38 -16.32 10.32 -0.59
N LEU A 39 -15.16 10.03 -0.01
CA LEU A 39 -14.56 8.70 0.02
C LEU A 39 -14.76 7.98 1.36
N ARG A 40 -15.03 8.73 2.44
CA ARG A 40 -15.17 8.19 3.79
C ARG A 40 -16.62 7.86 4.11
N VAL A 41 -16.79 6.81 4.88
CA VAL A 41 -18.03 6.47 5.56
C VAL A 41 -17.72 6.48 7.05
N ASP A 42 -18.23 7.45 7.76
CA ASP A 42 -18.07 7.59 9.22
C ASP A 42 -19.39 7.15 9.87
N ASP A 43 -19.42 5.89 10.36
CA ASP A 43 -20.56 5.29 11.06
C ASP A 43 -20.04 4.58 12.31
N PRO A 44 -20.52 4.95 13.52
CA PRO A 44 -20.08 4.32 14.77
C PRO A 44 -20.32 2.80 14.83
N SER A 45 -21.29 2.28 14.06
CA SER A 45 -21.56 0.84 13.99
C SER A 45 -20.45 0.04 13.30
N LEU A 46 -19.59 0.71 12.55
CA LEU A 46 -18.44 0.10 11.87
C LEU A 46 -17.18 0.06 12.74
N GLU A 47 -17.18 0.75 13.88
CA GLU A 47 -16.01 0.80 14.74
C GLU A 47 -15.70 -0.58 15.32
N VAL A 48 -14.42 -0.94 15.34
CA VAL A 48 -13.94 -2.20 15.90
C VAL A 48 -12.67 -1.99 16.71
N ASP A 49 -12.51 -2.77 17.77
CA ASP A 49 -11.26 -2.87 18.52
C ASP A 49 -10.44 -4.04 17.95
N TRP A 50 -9.23 -3.76 17.51
CA TRP A 50 -8.31 -4.76 16.96
C TRP A 50 -6.92 -4.59 17.54
N CYS A 51 -6.44 -5.59 18.27
CA CYS A 51 -5.11 -5.60 18.91
C CYS A 51 -4.82 -4.33 19.76
N GLY A 52 -5.83 -3.84 20.49
CA GLY A 52 -5.71 -2.62 21.30
C GLY A 52 -5.79 -1.31 20.52
N MET A 53 -6.05 -1.36 19.22
CA MET A 53 -6.28 -0.20 18.36
C MET A 53 -7.77 -0.06 18.08
N ARG A 54 -8.32 1.14 18.29
CA ARG A 54 -9.67 1.47 17.87
C ARG A 54 -9.66 1.89 16.41
N LEU A 55 -10.30 1.10 15.56
CA LEU A 55 -10.41 1.35 14.11
C LEU A 55 -11.78 1.94 13.81
N LYS A 56 -11.85 2.91 12.92
CA LYS A 56 -13.10 3.53 12.46
C LYS A 56 -13.99 2.55 11.67
N ASN A 57 -13.39 1.55 11.05
CA ASN A 57 -14.08 0.45 10.38
C ASN A 57 -13.09 -0.73 10.19
N PRO A 58 -13.59 -1.95 9.91
CA PRO A 58 -12.74 -3.14 9.77
C PRO A 58 -12.02 -3.26 8.43
N LEU A 59 -12.24 -2.33 7.50
CA LEU A 59 -11.65 -2.40 6.16
C LEU A 59 -10.22 -1.86 6.18
N GLY A 60 -9.25 -2.71 5.91
CA GLY A 60 -7.84 -2.32 5.80
C GLY A 60 -7.27 -2.47 4.40
N LEU A 61 -6.29 -1.64 4.05
CA LEU A 61 -5.51 -1.83 2.83
C LEU A 61 -4.37 -2.80 3.10
N ALA A 62 -4.34 -3.92 2.35
CA ALA A 62 -3.35 -4.97 2.53
C ALA A 62 -1.94 -4.57 2.07
N ALA A 63 -0.92 -5.24 2.62
CA ALA A 63 0.46 -5.15 2.16
C ALA A 63 0.60 -5.47 0.67
N GLY A 64 1.62 -4.88 0.02
CA GLY A 64 1.90 -5.09 -1.40
C GLY A 64 1.31 -4.04 -2.31
N PHE A 65 0.39 -3.21 -1.85
CA PHE A 65 -0.10 -2.06 -2.60
C PHE A 65 0.92 -0.91 -2.55
N ASP A 66 1.22 -0.40 -1.37
CA ASP A 66 2.26 0.63 -1.14
C ASP A 66 3.52 0.01 -0.52
N LYS A 67 4.32 -0.67 -1.37
CA LYS A 67 5.48 -1.45 -0.96
C LYS A 67 6.57 -0.65 -0.26
N ASP A 68 6.71 0.61 -0.65
CA ASP A 68 7.76 1.51 -0.18
C ASP A 68 7.23 2.61 0.76
N CYS A 69 5.98 2.51 1.22
CA CYS A 69 5.35 3.50 2.11
C CYS A 69 5.34 4.93 1.53
N ARG A 70 5.06 5.08 0.23
CA ARG A 70 5.13 6.37 -0.48
C ARG A 70 3.82 7.14 -0.52
N ALA A 71 2.69 6.44 -0.36
CA ALA A 71 1.36 6.98 -0.56
C ALA A 71 0.48 6.89 0.70
N LEU A 72 1.04 6.55 1.87
CA LEU A 72 0.29 6.36 3.11
C LEU A 72 -0.58 7.57 3.46
N GLY A 73 -0.04 8.79 3.35
CA GLY A 73 -0.78 10.01 3.63
C GLY A 73 -1.99 10.22 2.70
N SER A 74 -1.88 9.84 1.45
CA SER A 74 -3.01 9.92 0.48
C SER A 74 -4.01 8.80 0.71
N LEU A 75 -3.52 7.59 0.93
CA LEU A 75 -4.35 6.40 1.15
C LEU A 75 -5.17 6.50 2.45
N SER A 76 -4.66 7.18 3.47
CA SER A 76 -5.42 7.46 4.70
C SER A 76 -6.64 8.34 4.48
N GLN A 77 -6.69 9.08 3.37
CA GLN A 77 -7.83 9.90 2.99
C GLN A 77 -8.97 9.10 2.34
N TRP A 78 -8.75 7.80 2.04
CA TRP A 78 -9.70 6.94 1.31
C TRP A 78 -10.70 6.21 2.20
N GLY A 79 -10.67 6.45 3.51
CA GLY A 79 -11.63 5.89 4.44
C GLY A 79 -11.30 4.48 4.94
N PHE A 80 -10.09 4.00 4.74
CA PHE A 80 -9.64 2.75 5.37
C PHE A 80 -9.54 2.89 6.89
N GLY A 81 -9.94 1.86 7.63
CA GLY A 81 -9.80 1.79 9.07
C GLY A 81 -8.33 1.62 9.51
N TYR A 82 -7.52 0.98 8.68
CA TYR A 82 -6.06 0.86 8.83
C TYR A 82 -5.36 0.66 7.48
N LEU A 83 -4.06 0.90 7.44
CA LEU A 83 -3.22 0.70 6.26
C LEU A 83 -2.09 -0.26 6.60
N VAL A 84 -1.70 -1.11 5.63
CA VAL A 84 -0.48 -1.91 5.73
C VAL A 84 0.51 -1.45 4.69
N GLY A 85 1.58 -0.77 5.15
CA GLY A 85 2.73 -0.41 4.32
C GLY A 85 3.67 -1.62 4.12
N GLY A 86 4.35 -1.68 3.00
CA GLY A 86 5.32 -2.75 2.73
C GLY A 86 4.81 -3.80 1.75
N THR A 87 5.47 -4.93 1.62
CA THR A 87 6.40 -5.58 2.56
C THR A 87 7.80 -4.97 2.42
N VAL A 88 8.36 -4.57 3.54
CA VAL A 88 9.70 -3.97 3.64
C VAL A 88 10.72 -5.06 3.96
N THR A 89 11.89 -5.01 3.32
CA THR A 89 13.06 -5.85 3.60
C THR A 89 14.20 -4.99 4.14
N GLU A 90 15.11 -5.59 4.90
CA GLU A 90 16.25 -4.85 5.47
C GLU A 90 17.02 -4.10 4.38
N GLN A 91 17.49 -4.83 3.37
CA GLN A 91 18.19 -4.28 2.23
C GLN A 91 17.26 -4.02 1.04
N PRO A 92 17.59 -3.05 0.17
CA PRO A 92 16.88 -2.87 -1.10
C PRO A 92 16.92 -4.14 -1.96
N ARG A 93 15.78 -4.47 -2.58
CA ARG A 93 15.67 -5.65 -3.46
C ARG A 93 15.13 -5.27 -4.82
N PRO A 94 15.73 -5.72 -5.93
CA PRO A 94 15.21 -5.51 -7.28
C PRO A 94 13.97 -6.39 -7.54
N GLY A 95 13.80 -7.45 -6.74
CA GLY A 95 12.83 -8.51 -6.97
C GLY A 95 13.29 -9.51 -8.04
N ASN A 96 12.42 -10.44 -8.38
CA ASN A 96 12.70 -11.48 -9.36
C ASN A 96 12.85 -10.94 -10.79
N PRO A 97 13.51 -11.66 -11.70
CA PRO A 97 13.54 -11.32 -13.13
C PRO A 97 12.14 -11.19 -13.73
N LYS A 98 12.01 -10.35 -14.75
CA LYS A 98 10.76 -10.18 -15.50
C LYS A 98 10.68 -11.22 -16.64
N PRO A 99 9.43 -11.65 -17.02
CA PRO A 99 8.12 -11.26 -16.51
C PRO A 99 7.81 -11.93 -15.17
N ARG A 100 7.29 -11.16 -14.21
CA ARG A 100 7.02 -11.59 -12.83
C ARG A 100 5.61 -11.23 -12.35
N LEU A 101 4.78 -10.75 -13.25
CA LEU A 101 3.39 -10.38 -13.02
C LEU A 101 2.57 -10.66 -14.27
N LEU A 102 1.61 -11.58 -14.18
CA LEU A 102 0.76 -12.02 -15.28
C LEU A 102 -0.71 -11.71 -14.97
N ARG A 103 -1.40 -11.12 -15.92
CA ARG A 103 -2.84 -10.86 -15.84
C ARG A 103 -3.61 -11.91 -16.64
N TYR A 104 -4.72 -12.37 -16.09
CA TYR A 104 -5.69 -13.24 -16.75
C TYR A 104 -7.04 -12.53 -16.82
N PRO A 105 -7.25 -11.59 -17.79
CA PRO A 105 -8.43 -10.72 -17.83
C PRO A 105 -9.76 -11.46 -17.87
N LYS A 106 -9.83 -12.58 -18.62
CA LYS A 106 -11.03 -13.41 -18.72
C LYS A 106 -11.41 -14.11 -17.41
N ARG A 107 -10.45 -14.36 -16.53
CA ARG A 107 -10.65 -14.99 -15.21
C ARG A 107 -10.62 -14.00 -14.06
N GLU A 108 -10.56 -12.69 -14.36
CA GLU A 108 -10.41 -11.61 -13.37
C GLU A 108 -9.33 -11.87 -12.32
N SER A 109 -8.23 -12.55 -12.72
CA SER A 109 -7.17 -12.99 -11.82
C SER A 109 -5.81 -12.44 -12.24
N LEU A 110 -4.88 -12.50 -11.29
CA LEU A 110 -3.52 -12.04 -11.43
C LEU A 110 -2.58 -13.00 -10.66
N ILE A 111 -1.49 -13.39 -11.32
CA ILE A 111 -0.44 -14.22 -10.70
C ILE A 111 0.84 -13.37 -10.64
N ASN A 112 1.53 -13.43 -9.52
CA ASN A 112 2.82 -12.75 -9.39
C ASN A 112 3.87 -13.60 -8.67
N ALA A 113 5.11 -13.30 -9.00
CA ALA A 113 6.32 -13.75 -8.31
C ALA A 113 7.28 -12.56 -8.20
N LEU A 114 6.84 -11.47 -7.56
CA LEU A 114 7.58 -10.19 -7.53
C LEU A 114 8.92 -10.29 -6.80
N GLY A 115 9.05 -11.14 -5.75
CA GLY A 115 10.30 -11.30 -5.00
C GLY A 115 10.61 -10.10 -4.10
N PHE A 116 9.58 -9.49 -3.51
CA PHE A 116 9.69 -8.37 -2.57
C PHE A 116 10.52 -7.17 -3.09
N PRO A 117 10.25 -6.63 -4.30
CA PRO A 117 10.97 -5.47 -4.78
C PRO A 117 10.66 -4.27 -3.89
N GLY A 118 11.69 -3.56 -3.46
CA GLY A 118 11.57 -2.41 -2.59
C GLY A 118 12.89 -1.69 -2.37
N GLN A 119 12.82 -0.52 -1.72
CA GLN A 119 13.98 0.34 -1.46
C GLN A 119 14.61 0.11 -0.09
N GLY A 120 14.19 -0.94 0.61
CA GLY A 120 14.75 -1.33 1.89
C GLY A 120 14.23 -0.52 3.09
N LEU A 121 14.64 -0.97 4.27
CA LEU A 121 14.19 -0.50 5.58
C LEU A 121 14.39 0.99 5.78
N GLU A 122 15.59 1.51 5.54
CA GLU A 122 15.91 2.91 5.81
C GLU A 122 15.08 3.88 4.94
N ALA A 123 14.80 3.51 3.70
CA ALA A 123 13.96 4.33 2.83
C ALA A 123 12.49 4.31 3.28
N ALA A 124 11.99 3.16 3.73
CA ALA A 124 10.65 3.01 4.26
C ALA A 124 10.49 3.76 5.59
N ALA A 125 11.45 3.64 6.53
CA ALA A 125 11.42 4.31 7.82
C ALA A 125 11.32 5.83 7.67
N ARG A 126 12.20 6.45 6.85
CA ARG A 126 12.12 7.90 6.58
C ARG A 126 10.77 8.34 6.01
N ARG A 127 10.11 7.51 5.22
CA ARG A 127 8.79 7.83 4.66
C ARG A 127 7.68 7.67 5.68
N LEU A 128 7.76 6.68 6.54
CA LEU A 128 6.85 6.49 7.65
C LEU A 128 6.89 7.66 8.62
N GLU A 129 8.09 8.08 9.02
CA GLU A 129 8.30 9.25 9.88
C GLU A 129 7.67 10.52 9.25
N LYS A 130 7.91 10.73 7.97
CA LYS A 130 7.32 11.87 7.22
C LYS A 130 5.80 11.76 7.04
N ALA A 131 5.29 10.56 6.87
CA ALA A 131 3.86 10.34 6.63
C ALA A 131 3.02 10.40 7.90
N GLY A 132 3.61 10.18 9.09
CA GLY A 132 2.90 10.13 10.37
C GLY A 132 1.88 11.25 10.57
N PRO A 133 2.23 12.53 10.42
CA PRO A 133 1.26 13.63 10.52
C PRO A 133 0.17 13.60 9.45
N ALA A 134 0.47 13.09 8.26
CA ALA A 134 -0.44 13.09 7.13
C ALA A 134 -1.44 11.91 7.15
N THR A 135 -1.23 10.90 7.98
CA THR A 135 -2.15 9.74 8.07
C THR A 135 -3.44 10.06 8.83
N ALA A 136 -3.53 11.23 9.43
CA ALA A 136 -4.75 11.76 10.07
C ALA A 136 -5.39 10.79 11.09
N GLY A 137 -4.57 10.08 11.86
CA GLY A 137 -5.03 9.14 12.88
C GLY A 137 -5.48 7.77 12.34
N THR A 138 -5.29 7.48 11.05
CA THR A 138 -5.45 6.13 10.52
C THR A 138 -4.26 5.26 10.95
N PRO A 139 -4.46 4.16 11.71
CA PRO A 139 -3.37 3.28 12.11
C PRO A 139 -2.61 2.71 10.91
N VAL A 140 -1.28 2.70 11.00
CA VAL A 140 -0.40 2.13 10.00
C VAL A 140 0.34 0.94 10.59
N VAL A 141 0.19 -0.20 9.93
CA VAL A 141 0.92 -1.44 10.21
C VAL A 141 2.01 -1.60 9.15
N VAL A 142 3.17 -2.10 9.50
CA VAL A 142 4.24 -2.37 8.54
C VAL A 142 4.43 -3.86 8.38
N SER A 143 4.27 -4.33 7.14
CA SER A 143 4.63 -5.70 6.77
C SER A 143 6.14 -5.77 6.53
N ILE A 144 6.82 -6.72 7.20
CA ILE A 144 8.25 -6.96 7.07
C ILE A 144 8.52 -8.37 6.56
N ALA A 145 9.61 -8.54 5.83
CA ALA A 145 10.10 -9.84 5.39
C ALA A 145 11.63 -9.87 5.36
N GLY A 146 12.18 -11.05 5.52
CA GLY A 146 13.60 -11.34 5.41
C GLY A 146 13.85 -12.76 4.93
N THR A 147 15.05 -13.03 4.44
CA THR A 147 15.52 -14.38 4.11
C THR A 147 16.17 -15.06 5.32
N THR A 148 16.56 -14.28 6.31
CA THR A 148 17.09 -14.75 7.59
C THR A 148 16.30 -14.18 8.75
N LEU A 149 16.41 -14.83 9.90
CA LEU A 149 15.80 -14.32 11.15
C LEU A 149 16.40 -12.96 11.54
N GLU A 150 17.69 -12.76 11.32
CA GLU A 150 18.41 -11.52 11.63
C GLU A 150 17.84 -10.34 10.86
N GLU A 151 17.60 -10.48 9.54
CA GLU A 151 16.95 -9.45 8.71
C GLU A 151 15.57 -9.05 9.27
N VAL A 152 14.76 -10.03 9.68
CA VAL A 152 13.42 -9.77 10.25
C VAL A 152 13.53 -9.05 11.60
N VAL A 153 14.45 -9.48 12.47
CA VAL A 153 14.69 -8.83 13.77
C VAL A 153 15.18 -7.40 13.59
N THR A 154 16.07 -7.16 12.64
CA THR A 154 16.54 -5.79 12.30
C THR A 154 15.38 -4.91 11.86
N CYS A 155 14.54 -5.39 10.94
CA CYS A 155 13.36 -4.66 10.49
C CYS A 155 12.38 -4.33 11.63
N ARG A 156 12.22 -5.23 12.61
CA ARG A 156 11.32 -5.01 13.77
C ARG A 156 11.86 -3.96 14.73
N ARG A 157 13.18 -3.87 14.88
CA ARG A 157 13.82 -2.96 15.87
C ARG A 157 13.90 -1.51 15.40
N ARG A 158 13.81 -1.28 14.10
CA ARG A 158 13.87 0.05 13.48
C ARG A 158 12.50 0.74 13.58
#